data_cf58ab0289f5b7e7cee840bdfa1250b3
#
_entry.id   cf58ab0289f5b7e7cee840bdfa1250b3
#
_cell.length_a   1.000
_cell.length_b   1.000
_cell.length_c   1.000
_cell.angle_alpha   90.00
_cell.angle_beta   90.00
_cell.angle_gamma   90.00
#
_symmetry.space_group_name_H-M   'P 1'
#
loop_
_entity.id
_entity.type
_entity.pdbx_description
1 polymer ?
#
loop_
_entity_poly.entity_id
_entity_poly.type
_entity_poly.pdbx_seq_one_letter_code
_entity_poly.pdbx_strand_id
1 'polypeptide(L)'
;MLESPVSLKYITPEEPNGWLSPSASKNTDWSEYYLNLEDPHWGFKSFNDFFTRAIRPEARPIDSRSNSIVHSSDSSPLHFSSEIYGKNPSFNVQPESQFWLKDNEYSVYDMFGAEEREVKDLVDEHFVGGTIYQAILCPWYYHRWHAPVSGTIIKSYRIGGKYFMLNPSCGLGGLHEGIENYVKSLPMLSMVSVRQVIIIRIDDGSGRLVALIEIGMTEVSSCCPTVEEGQYVNKGDQLGYFQYGGSSYALVFDKDLELEFNPNIYIPN
;
A
#
# COMPACT_ATOMS: atom_id res chain seq x y z
N MET A 1 19.15 -14.59 0.05
CA MET A 1 20.13 -13.69 -0.64
C MET A 1 19.97 -12.25 -0.18
N LEU A 2 18.79 -11.65 -0.23
CA LEU A 2 18.58 -10.22 0.11
C LEU A 2 18.68 -9.91 1.62
N GLU A 3 18.58 -10.90 2.48
CA GLU A 3 18.83 -10.82 3.93
C GLU A 3 20.30 -11.06 4.31
N SER A 4 21.11 -11.47 3.35
CA SER A 4 22.52 -11.76 3.54
C SER A 4 23.37 -10.49 3.39
N PRO A 5 24.50 -10.36 4.14
CA PRO A 5 25.46 -9.27 3.96
C PRO A 5 26.01 -9.14 2.53
N VAL A 6 25.98 -10.21 1.73
CA VAL A 6 26.37 -10.15 0.30
C VAL A 6 25.52 -9.16 -0.50
N SER A 7 24.30 -8.90 -0.06
CA SER A 7 23.42 -7.93 -0.70
C SER A 7 23.82 -6.46 -0.49
N LEU A 8 24.70 -6.19 0.47
CA LEU A 8 25.24 -4.85 0.76
C LEU A 8 26.03 -4.23 -0.39
N LYS A 9 26.51 -5.03 -1.34
CA LYS A 9 27.28 -4.54 -2.49
C LYS A 9 26.59 -3.44 -3.32
N TYR A 10 25.26 -3.33 -3.20
CA TYR A 10 24.47 -2.29 -3.87
C TYR A 10 23.97 -1.20 -2.91
N ILE A 11 24.19 -1.37 -1.59
CA ILE A 11 23.83 -0.37 -0.58
C ILE A 11 25.04 0.54 -0.34
N THR A 12 25.36 1.32 -1.34
CA THR A 12 26.52 2.22 -1.34
C THR A 12 26.13 3.59 -1.93
N PRO A 13 26.88 4.66 -1.60
CA PRO A 13 26.69 5.98 -2.20
C PRO A 13 27.28 6.14 -3.60
N GLU A 14 27.84 5.06 -4.17
CA GLU A 14 28.57 5.10 -5.45
C GLU A 14 27.61 5.15 -6.65
N GLU A 15 27.88 6.10 -7.57
CA GLU A 15 27.20 6.18 -8.85
C GLU A 15 27.77 5.13 -9.85
N PRO A 16 26.94 4.63 -10.80
CA PRO A 16 25.50 4.90 -10.97
C PRO A 16 24.61 3.85 -10.29
N ASN A 17 25.17 2.87 -9.56
CA ASN A 17 24.47 1.64 -9.18
C ASN A 17 24.17 1.52 -7.69
N GLY A 18 24.62 2.46 -6.87
CA GLY A 18 24.40 2.43 -5.42
C GLY A 18 23.03 2.95 -5.03
N TRP A 19 22.30 2.22 -4.19
CA TRP A 19 20.99 2.63 -3.68
C TRP A 19 21.04 3.87 -2.77
N LEU A 20 22.22 4.21 -2.24
CA LEU A 20 22.46 5.41 -1.43
C LEU A 20 23.05 6.56 -2.26
N SER A 21 23.23 6.38 -3.57
CA SER A 21 23.78 7.40 -4.46
C SER A 21 22.82 8.60 -4.59
N PRO A 22 23.32 9.79 -4.91
CA PRO A 22 22.48 10.97 -5.11
C PRO A 22 21.38 10.78 -6.16
N SER A 23 21.66 10.03 -7.23
CA SER A 23 20.66 9.74 -8.27
C SER A 23 19.56 8.79 -7.81
N ALA A 24 19.90 7.72 -7.06
CA ALA A 24 18.95 6.74 -6.54
C ALA A 24 18.11 7.31 -5.39
N SER A 25 18.71 8.19 -4.58
CA SER A 25 18.08 8.76 -3.40
C SER A 25 17.49 10.16 -3.60
N LYS A 26 17.38 10.60 -4.83
CA LYS A 26 16.88 11.93 -5.23
C LYS A 26 15.58 12.34 -4.54
N ASN A 27 14.70 11.37 -4.29
CA ASN A 27 13.37 11.59 -3.71
C ASN A 27 13.28 11.12 -2.25
N THR A 28 14.42 10.87 -1.58
CA THR A 28 14.47 10.41 -0.20
C THR A 28 15.14 11.45 0.68
N ASP A 29 14.44 11.91 1.71
CA ASP A 29 15.07 12.70 2.78
C ASP A 29 15.66 11.75 3.83
N TRP A 30 16.96 11.56 3.77
CA TRP A 30 17.66 10.65 4.66
C TRP A 30 17.65 11.07 6.12
N SER A 31 17.40 12.35 6.43
CA SER A 31 17.28 12.82 7.80
C SER A 31 16.08 12.22 8.56
N GLU A 32 15.11 11.71 7.83
CA GLU A 32 13.92 11.05 8.36
C GLU A 32 14.19 9.64 8.92
N TYR A 33 15.38 9.07 8.66
CA TYR A 33 15.73 7.69 9.01
C TYR A 33 16.81 7.60 10.10
N TYR A 34 16.93 6.41 10.70
CA TYR A 34 17.99 6.09 11.66
C TYR A 34 19.21 5.57 10.90
N LEU A 35 20.21 6.42 10.70
CA LEU A 35 21.39 6.10 9.90
C LEU A 35 22.69 6.25 10.71
N ASN A 36 23.68 5.42 10.41
CA ASN A 36 25.05 5.58 10.82
C ASN A 36 25.92 5.96 9.60
N LEU A 37 26.08 7.24 9.35
CA LEU A 37 26.80 7.76 8.17
C LEU A 37 28.32 7.48 8.21
N GLU A 38 28.88 7.04 9.35
CA GLU A 38 30.28 6.61 9.46
C GLU A 38 30.49 5.20 8.91
N ASP A 39 29.41 4.41 8.78
CA ASP A 39 29.44 3.07 8.19
C ASP A 39 29.32 3.17 6.66
N PRO A 40 30.11 2.38 5.87
CA PRO A 40 30.04 2.40 4.40
C PRO A 40 28.67 2.10 3.81
N HIS A 41 27.82 1.40 4.56
CA HIS A 41 26.45 1.06 4.18
C HIS A 41 25.42 1.79 5.04
N TRP A 42 25.82 2.90 5.68
CA TRP A 42 25.00 3.74 6.57
C TRP A 42 24.33 2.99 7.73
N GLY A 43 24.95 1.88 8.15
CA GLY A 43 24.47 1.03 9.25
C GLY A 43 23.55 -0.10 8.83
N PHE A 44 23.16 -0.18 7.56
CA PHE A 44 22.35 -1.29 7.04
C PHE A 44 23.17 -2.58 6.99
N LYS A 45 22.51 -3.71 7.33
CA LYS A 45 23.14 -5.04 7.42
C LYS A 45 22.85 -5.92 6.21
N SER A 46 21.88 -5.55 5.39
CA SER A 46 21.46 -6.26 4.17
C SER A 46 20.57 -5.35 3.31
N PHE A 47 20.28 -5.77 2.08
CA PHE A 47 19.29 -5.08 1.24
C PHE A 47 17.89 -5.09 1.90
N ASN A 48 17.50 -6.20 2.53
CA ASN A 48 16.22 -6.25 3.22
C ASN A 48 16.14 -5.27 4.39
N ASP A 49 17.23 -5.12 5.16
CA ASP A 49 17.30 -4.15 6.24
C ASP A 49 17.16 -2.71 5.74
N PHE A 50 17.79 -2.39 4.59
CA PHE A 50 17.60 -1.14 3.88
C PHE A 50 16.15 -0.95 3.40
N PHE A 51 15.57 -1.96 2.77
CA PHE A 51 14.23 -1.89 2.18
C PHE A 51 13.14 -1.72 3.25
N THR A 52 13.27 -2.44 4.36
CA THR A 52 12.32 -2.40 5.48
C THR A 52 12.71 -1.39 6.57
N ARG A 53 13.56 -0.41 6.24
CA ARG A 53 14.06 0.59 7.19
C ARG A 53 12.95 1.30 7.95
N ALA A 54 13.21 1.59 9.22
CA ALA A 54 12.28 2.35 10.06
C ALA A 54 12.46 3.85 9.85
N ILE A 55 11.35 4.57 9.87
CA ILE A 55 11.32 6.04 9.83
C ILE A 55 11.21 6.61 11.25
N ARG A 56 11.72 7.80 11.47
CA ARG A 56 11.54 8.51 12.72
C ARG A 56 10.06 8.90 12.91
N PRO A 57 9.47 8.74 14.10
CA PRO A 57 8.05 9.03 14.33
C PRO A 57 7.65 10.47 13.95
N GLU A 58 8.55 11.41 14.18
CA GLU A 58 8.34 12.83 13.87
C GLU A 58 8.33 13.15 12.37
N ALA A 59 8.84 12.26 11.53
CA ALA A 59 8.89 12.46 10.09
C ALA A 59 7.51 12.34 9.42
N ARG A 60 6.60 11.63 10.04
CA ARG A 60 5.20 11.47 9.57
C ARG A 60 4.23 11.76 10.71
N PRO A 61 4.00 13.04 11.03
CA PRO A 61 3.05 13.40 12.09
C PRO A 61 1.64 12.91 11.72
N ILE A 62 1.03 12.20 12.64
CA ILE A 62 -0.31 11.64 12.46
C ILE A 62 -1.36 12.68 12.82
N ASP A 63 -2.35 12.86 11.98
CA ASP A 63 -3.50 13.71 12.27
C ASP A 63 -4.29 13.14 13.45
N SER A 64 -4.32 13.88 14.55
CA SER A 64 -4.92 13.44 15.82
C SER A 64 -6.45 13.58 15.86
N ARG A 65 -7.09 14.19 14.87
CA ARG A 65 -8.55 14.34 14.84
C ARG A 65 -9.22 12.96 14.76
N SER A 66 -10.23 12.74 15.59
CA SER A 66 -10.93 11.45 15.64
C SER A 66 -11.68 11.09 14.34
N ASN A 67 -12.10 12.10 13.58
CA ASN A 67 -12.82 11.95 12.31
C ASN A 67 -11.90 11.99 11.08
N SER A 68 -10.58 11.93 11.23
CA SER A 68 -9.67 11.84 10.11
C SER A 68 -9.21 10.41 9.86
N ILE A 69 -9.05 10.06 8.59
CA ILE A 69 -8.43 8.83 8.11
C ILE A 69 -7.10 9.22 7.48
N VAL A 70 -6.04 8.49 7.80
CA VAL A 70 -4.70 8.76 7.28
C VAL A 70 -4.27 7.72 6.26
N HIS A 71 -3.30 8.07 5.43
CA HIS A 71 -2.67 7.11 4.51
C HIS A 71 -1.95 6.01 5.30
N SER A 72 -2.03 4.79 4.78
CA SER A 72 -1.36 3.65 5.43
C SER A 72 0.14 3.60 5.17
N SER A 73 0.63 4.22 4.09
CA SER A 73 2.03 4.18 3.69
C SER A 73 2.41 5.46 2.95
N ASP A 74 3.72 5.73 2.87
CA ASP A 74 4.25 6.68 1.91
C ASP A 74 3.94 6.21 0.50
N SER A 75 3.12 6.95 -0.22
CA SER A 75 2.58 6.48 -1.50
C SER A 75 2.15 7.63 -2.38
N SER A 76 2.05 7.35 -3.67
CA SER A 76 1.42 8.25 -4.62
C SER A 76 0.02 7.75 -4.93
N PRO A 77 -1.01 8.60 -4.81
CA PRO A 77 -2.35 8.26 -5.26
C PRO A 77 -2.32 7.81 -6.72
N LEU A 78 -3.10 6.81 -7.06
CA LEU A 78 -3.25 6.42 -8.45
C LEU A 78 -3.93 7.54 -9.24
N HIS A 79 -3.44 7.77 -10.45
CA HIS A 79 -3.99 8.75 -11.35
C HIS A 79 -5.39 8.33 -11.77
N PHE A 80 -6.36 9.12 -11.37
CA PHE A 80 -7.74 8.95 -11.79
C PHE A 80 -8.04 9.89 -12.95
N SER A 81 -8.92 9.50 -13.88
CA SER A 81 -9.34 10.42 -14.91
C SER A 81 -10.06 11.63 -14.31
N SER A 82 -9.88 12.81 -14.90
CA SER A 82 -10.48 14.06 -14.42
C SER A 82 -12.01 14.03 -14.28
N GLU A 83 -12.69 13.13 -14.93
CA GLU A 83 -14.13 12.92 -14.83
C GLU A 83 -14.57 12.33 -13.48
N ILE A 84 -13.70 11.58 -12.82
CA ILE A 84 -13.97 11.02 -11.47
C ILE A 84 -13.72 12.07 -10.39
N TYR A 85 -12.85 13.03 -10.63
CA TYR A 85 -12.54 14.14 -9.72
C TYR A 85 -13.54 15.29 -9.72
N GLY A 86 -14.53 15.22 -10.55
CA GLY A 86 -15.46 16.35 -10.81
C GLY A 86 -16.26 16.86 -9.62
N LYS A 87 -16.42 16.16 -8.50
CA LYS A 87 -17.00 16.65 -7.22
C LYS A 87 -16.88 15.69 -6.04
N ASN A 88 -16.63 14.38 -6.25
CA ASN A 88 -16.34 13.41 -5.21
C ASN A 88 -15.55 12.26 -5.84
N PRO A 89 -14.29 12.04 -5.47
CA PRO A 89 -13.51 10.90 -5.97
C PRO A 89 -13.93 9.62 -5.24
N SER A 90 -15.21 9.35 -5.19
CA SER A 90 -15.75 8.14 -4.61
C SER A 90 -15.90 7.09 -5.69
N PHE A 91 -15.17 5.99 -5.55
CA PHE A 91 -15.45 4.77 -6.28
C PHE A 91 -16.62 4.09 -5.56
N ASN A 92 -17.80 4.17 -6.12
CA ASN A 92 -18.91 3.38 -5.61
C ASN A 92 -18.70 1.93 -6.00
N VAL A 93 -18.49 1.09 -5.01
CA VAL A 93 -18.51 -0.35 -5.20
C VAL A 93 -19.95 -0.76 -5.52
N GLN A 94 -20.18 -1.23 -6.75
CA GLN A 94 -21.52 -1.63 -7.18
C GLN A 94 -21.92 -2.99 -6.59
N PRO A 95 -23.24 -3.25 -6.42
CA PRO A 95 -23.74 -4.52 -5.88
C PRO A 95 -23.28 -5.76 -6.65
N GLU A 96 -22.98 -5.63 -7.94
CA GLU A 96 -22.48 -6.70 -8.79
C GLU A 96 -20.96 -6.89 -8.66
N SER A 97 -20.35 -6.27 -7.63
CA SER A 97 -18.94 -6.41 -7.25
C SER A 97 -17.90 -5.92 -8.27
N GLN A 98 -18.31 -5.18 -9.26
CA GLN A 98 -17.42 -4.63 -10.29
C GLN A 98 -17.31 -3.13 -10.15
N PHE A 99 -16.10 -2.61 -10.27
CA PHE A 99 -15.84 -1.18 -10.36
C PHE A 99 -14.74 -0.90 -11.38
N TRP A 100 -14.76 0.29 -11.96
CA TRP A 100 -13.85 0.68 -13.02
C TRP A 100 -12.76 1.59 -12.49
N LEU A 101 -11.53 1.24 -12.76
CA LEU A 101 -10.38 2.09 -12.52
C LEU A 101 -9.55 2.15 -13.81
N LYS A 102 -9.36 3.33 -14.38
CA LYS A 102 -8.65 3.51 -15.65
C LYS A 102 -9.12 2.55 -16.75
N ASP A 103 -10.43 2.48 -16.96
CA ASP A 103 -11.09 1.64 -17.97
C ASP A 103 -10.89 0.12 -17.78
N ASN A 104 -10.43 -0.32 -16.60
CA ASN A 104 -10.34 -1.73 -16.26
C ASN A 104 -11.36 -2.10 -15.18
N GLU A 105 -11.91 -3.30 -15.32
CA GLU A 105 -12.87 -3.85 -14.38
C GLU A 105 -12.17 -4.46 -13.18
N TYR A 106 -12.64 -4.16 -11.97
CA TYR A 106 -12.18 -4.73 -10.71
C TYR A 106 -13.31 -5.49 -10.04
N SER A 107 -12.96 -6.59 -9.38
CA SER A 107 -13.86 -7.29 -8.49
C SER A 107 -13.44 -7.06 -7.04
N VAL A 108 -14.33 -6.49 -6.22
CA VAL A 108 -14.10 -6.35 -4.78
C VAL A 108 -13.95 -7.73 -4.13
N TYR A 109 -14.71 -8.73 -4.57
CA TYR A 109 -14.59 -10.09 -4.05
C TYR A 109 -13.23 -10.70 -4.35
N ASP A 110 -12.70 -10.51 -5.57
CA ASP A 110 -11.36 -10.99 -5.93
C ASP A 110 -10.29 -10.28 -5.10
N MET A 111 -10.43 -8.97 -4.87
CA MET A 111 -9.48 -8.23 -4.02
C MET A 111 -9.45 -8.75 -2.59
N PHE A 112 -10.60 -9.09 -2.02
CA PHE A 112 -10.71 -9.68 -0.69
C PHE A 112 -10.43 -11.18 -0.66
N GLY A 113 -10.33 -11.86 -1.82
CA GLY A 113 -10.27 -13.32 -1.88
C GLY A 113 -11.50 -13.96 -1.24
N ALA A 114 -12.66 -13.41 -1.51
CA ALA A 114 -13.93 -13.75 -0.86
C ALA A 114 -14.53 -15.07 -1.40
N GLU A 115 -13.70 -16.12 -1.47
CA GLU A 115 -14.13 -17.48 -1.81
C GLU A 115 -14.82 -18.15 -0.60
N GLU A 116 -14.36 -17.84 0.61
CA GLU A 116 -14.98 -18.32 1.84
C GLU A 116 -16.24 -17.53 2.16
N ARG A 117 -17.28 -18.23 2.57
CA ARG A 117 -18.60 -17.63 2.86
C ARG A 117 -18.53 -16.53 3.88
N GLU A 118 -17.76 -16.71 4.97
CA GLU A 118 -17.62 -15.71 6.04
C GLU A 118 -17.05 -14.39 5.51
N VAL A 119 -16.02 -14.44 4.67
CA VAL A 119 -15.41 -13.24 4.04
C VAL A 119 -16.39 -12.61 3.07
N LYS A 120 -17.09 -13.44 2.27
CA LYS A 120 -18.09 -12.95 1.32
C LYS A 120 -19.24 -12.23 2.02
N ASP A 121 -19.79 -12.82 3.07
CA ASP A 121 -20.90 -12.24 3.85
C ASP A 121 -20.45 -10.88 4.44
N LEU A 122 -19.22 -10.78 4.96
CA LEU A 122 -18.66 -9.54 5.48
C LEU A 122 -18.48 -8.47 4.38
N VAL A 123 -18.02 -8.86 3.20
CA VAL A 123 -17.87 -7.95 2.06
C VAL A 123 -19.24 -7.44 1.60
N ASP A 124 -20.24 -8.32 1.51
CA ASP A 124 -21.60 -7.96 1.14
C ASP A 124 -22.24 -7.00 2.14
N GLU A 125 -22.01 -7.22 3.42
CA GLU A 125 -22.61 -6.43 4.50
C GLU A 125 -22.01 -5.03 4.60
N HIS A 126 -20.67 -4.90 4.47
CA HIS A 126 -19.94 -3.68 4.80
C HIS A 126 -19.38 -2.93 3.60
N PHE A 127 -18.84 -3.63 2.60
CA PHE A 127 -18.01 -3.00 1.58
C PHE A 127 -18.69 -2.83 0.22
N VAL A 128 -19.70 -3.64 -0.10
CA VAL A 128 -20.49 -3.44 -1.32
C VAL A 128 -21.29 -2.15 -1.20
N GLY A 129 -21.09 -1.23 -2.15
CA GLY A 129 -21.65 0.13 -2.11
C GLY A 129 -20.76 1.16 -1.40
N GLY A 130 -19.65 0.73 -0.81
CA GLY A 130 -18.67 1.60 -0.16
C GLY A 130 -17.74 2.33 -1.13
N THR A 131 -16.65 2.86 -0.59
CA THR A 131 -15.64 3.61 -1.34
C THR A 131 -14.31 2.87 -1.33
N ILE A 132 -13.56 2.94 -2.43
CA ILE A 132 -12.20 2.42 -2.52
C ILE A 132 -11.22 3.55 -2.86
N TYR A 133 -10.07 3.55 -2.22
CA TYR A 133 -8.91 4.36 -2.54
C TYR A 133 -7.72 3.45 -2.78
N GLN A 134 -6.94 3.68 -3.84
CA GLN A 134 -5.73 2.91 -4.12
C GLN A 134 -4.53 3.82 -4.36
N ALA A 135 -3.36 3.40 -3.88
CA ALA A 135 -2.11 4.11 -4.05
C ALA A 135 -0.96 3.14 -4.33
N ILE A 136 0.11 3.68 -4.96
CA ILE A 136 1.30 2.93 -5.32
C ILE A 136 2.50 3.40 -4.50
N LEU A 137 3.34 2.46 -4.09
CA LEU A 137 4.61 2.73 -3.44
C LEU A 137 5.75 2.57 -4.44
N CYS A 138 6.52 3.62 -4.63
CA CYS A 138 7.76 3.55 -5.42
C CYS A 138 8.87 2.81 -4.64
N PRO A 139 9.83 2.15 -5.32
CA PRO A 139 10.87 1.35 -4.65
C PRO A 139 11.73 2.11 -3.62
N TRP A 140 11.87 3.42 -3.77
CA TRP A 140 12.64 4.29 -2.84
C TRP A 140 11.82 4.81 -1.66
N TYR A 141 10.49 4.59 -1.64
CA TYR A 141 9.64 5.01 -0.53
C TYR A 141 9.85 4.16 0.72
N TYR A 142 9.22 4.59 1.80
CA TYR A 142 9.08 3.85 3.03
C TYR A 142 8.04 2.73 2.83
N HIS A 143 8.38 1.48 3.18
CA HIS A 143 7.56 0.30 2.83
C HIS A 143 6.89 -0.38 4.03
N ARG A 144 6.74 0.34 5.15
CA ARG A 144 5.91 -0.14 6.26
C ARG A 144 4.52 0.45 6.17
N TRP A 145 3.56 -0.28 6.67
CA TRP A 145 2.15 0.11 6.65
C TRP A 145 1.66 0.39 8.06
N HIS A 146 0.74 1.35 8.17
CA HIS A 146 0.25 1.89 9.41
C HIS A 146 -1.28 1.93 9.42
N ALA A 147 -1.88 1.89 10.64
CA ALA A 147 -3.31 1.91 10.80
C ALA A 147 -3.91 3.24 10.30
N PRO A 148 -4.84 3.20 9.33
CA PRO A 148 -5.48 4.41 8.82
C PRO A 148 -6.45 5.03 9.82
N VAL A 149 -6.95 4.23 10.76
CA VAL A 149 -7.91 4.58 11.82
C VAL A 149 -7.54 3.87 13.12
N SER A 150 -8.03 4.37 14.25
CA SER A 150 -8.00 3.61 15.51
C SER A 150 -9.14 2.61 15.55
N GLY A 151 -8.88 1.41 16.10
CA GLY A 151 -9.90 0.38 16.21
C GLY A 151 -9.36 -1.00 16.51
N THR A 152 -10.23 -1.99 16.43
CA THR A 152 -9.90 -3.39 16.67
C THR A 152 -9.78 -4.14 15.35
N ILE A 153 -8.69 -4.87 15.17
CA ILE A 153 -8.50 -5.76 14.03
C ILE A 153 -9.46 -6.94 14.15
N ILE A 154 -10.41 -7.05 13.22
CA ILE A 154 -11.39 -8.13 13.22
C ILE A 154 -11.02 -9.27 12.28
N LYS A 155 -10.18 -8.99 11.27
CA LYS A 155 -9.63 -9.98 10.35
C LYS A 155 -8.21 -9.58 9.93
N SER A 156 -7.32 -10.57 9.86
CA SER A 156 -5.97 -10.42 9.30
C SER A 156 -5.58 -11.71 8.59
N TYR A 157 -5.62 -11.73 7.26
CA TYR A 157 -5.33 -12.92 6.48
C TYR A 157 -4.58 -12.63 5.18
N ARG A 158 -3.84 -13.63 4.72
CA ARG A 158 -3.08 -13.55 3.47
C ARG A 158 -3.80 -14.30 2.36
N ILE A 159 -3.89 -13.67 1.20
CA ILE A 159 -4.34 -14.28 -0.02
C ILE A 159 -3.12 -14.68 -0.84
N GLY A 160 -3.00 -15.97 -1.17
CA GLY A 160 -1.97 -16.49 -2.04
C GLY A 160 -2.14 -15.94 -3.47
N GLY A 161 -1.02 -15.78 -4.19
CA GLY A 161 -1.08 -15.25 -5.55
C GLY A 161 0.27 -15.26 -6.24
N LYS A 162 0.37 -14.51 -7.32
CA LYS A 162 1.61 -14.35 -8.09
C LYS A 162 2.55 -13.36 -7.40
N TYR A 163 3.85 -13.62 -7.49
CA TYR A 163 4.87 -12.78 -6.90
C TYR A 163 5.50 -11.82 -7.92
N PHE A 164 5.82 -12.32 -9.10
CA PHE A 164 6.44 -11.54 -10.16
C PHE A 164 5.52 -11.56 -11.39
N MET A 165 4.82 -10.44 -11.61
CA MET A 165 3.93 -10.32 -12.74
C MET A 165 3.75 -8.86 -13.16
N LEU A 166 3.66 -8.65 -14.46
CA LEU A 166 3.11 -7.45 -15.10
C LEU A 166 2.01 -7.92 -16.04
N ASN A 167 1.07 -7.06 -16.35
CA ASN A 167 0.05 -7.36 -17.35
C ASN A 167 0.72 -7.44 -18.74
N PRO A 168 0.71 -8.61 -19.41
CA PRO A 168 1.36 -8.75 -20.70
C PRO A 168 0.83 -7.79 -21.78
N SER A 169 -0.41 -7.36 -21.67
CA SER A 169 -1.02 -6.41 -22.61
C SER A 169 -0.50 -4.99 -22.47
N CYS A 170 0.11 -4.65 -21.32
CA CYS A 170 0.74 -3.36 -21.10
C CYS A 170 2.16 -3.27 -21.69
N GLY A 171 2.68 -4.40 -22.22
CA GLY A 171 4.04 -4.52 -22.72
C GLY A 171 5.07 -4.63 -21.60
N LEU A 172 6.17 -5.31 -21.87
CA LEU A 172 7.39 -5.27 -21.06
C LEU A 172 8.20 -4.03 -21.46
N GLY A 173 7.56 -2.87 -21.54
CA GLY A 173 8.20 -1.63 -21.96
C GLY A 173 9.59 -1.53 -21.36
N GLY A 174 10.57 -1.13 -22.17
CA GLY A 174 11.95 -1.05 -21.72
C GLY A 174 12.06 -0.17 -20.48
N LEU A 175 13.15 -0.28 -19.75
CA LEU A 175 13.49 0.48 -18.53
C LEU A 175 13.22 2.00 -18.59
N HIS A 176 12.88 2.54 -19.75
CA HIS A 176 12.60 3.95 -20.00
C HIS A 176 11.11 4.33 -20.00
N GLU A 177 10.18 3.38 -20.01
CA GLU A 177 8.73 3.67 -19.98
C GLU A 177 8.16 3.76 -18.56
N GLY A 178 9.01 3.63 -17.56
CA GLY A 178 8.77 4.02 -16.18
C GLY A 178 7.60 3.35 -15.49
N ILE A 179 7.06 4.07 -14.52
CA ILE A 179 5.98 3.65 -13.61
C ILE A 179 4.65 3.41 -14.33
N GLU A 180 4.46 3.93 -15.56
CA GLU A 180 3.19 3.84 -16.28
C GLU A 180 2.73 2.40 -16.54
N ASN A 181 3.66 1.50 -16.91
CA ASN A 181 3.31 0.11 -17.16
C ASN A 181 2.92 -0.64 -15.88
N TYR A 182 3.53 -0.28 -14.76
CA TYR A 182 3.11 -0.77 -13.44
C TYR A 182 1.71 -0.28 -13.09
N VAL A 183 1.46 1.00 -13.27
CA VAL A 183 0.14 1.60 -13.03
C VAL A 183 -0.94 0.97 -13.90
N LYS A 184 -0.66 0.74 -15.19
CA LYS A 184 -1.58 0.05 -16.11
C LYS A 184 -1.81 -1.42 -15.74
N SER A 185 -0.85 -2.05 -15.06
CA SER A 185 -0.97 -3.45 -14.61
C SER A 185 -1.71 -3.60 -13.27
N LEU A 186 -1.85 -2.53 -12.50
CA LEU A 186 -2.43 -2.59 -11.14
C LEU A 186 -3.81 -3.23 -11.06
N PRO A 187 -4.74 -3.02 -12.02
CA PRO A 187 -6.03 -3.69 -11.99
C PRO A 187 -5.89 -5.20 -11.88
N MET A 188 -5.12 -5.78 -12.79
CA MET A 188 -4.86 -7.22 -12.79
C MET A 188 -4.07 -7.66 -11.55
N LEU A 189 -3.03 -6.91 -11.17
CA LEU A 189 -2.19 -7.24 -10.03
C LEU A 189 -2.97 -7.25 -8.73
N SER A 190 -3.92 -6.34 -8.56
CA SER A 190 -4.79 -6.26 -7.37
C SER A 190 -5.65 -7.52 -7.17
N MET A 191 -5.91 -8.27 -8.24
CA MET A 191 -6.70 -9.51 -8.19
C MET A 191 -5.85 -10.78 -8.11
N VAL A 192 -4.64 -10.77 -8.70
CA VAL A 192 -3.86 -12.00 -8.88
C VAL A 192 -2.59 -12.07 -8.04
N SER A 193 -2.10 -10.95 -7.50
CA SER A 193 -0.90 -10.92 -6.67
C SER A 193 -1.15 -11.40 -5.25
N VAL A 194 -0.08 -11.76 -4.56
CA VAL A 194 -0.13 -11.97 -3.10
C VAL A 194 -0.62 -10.70 -2.43
N ARG A 195 -1.57 -10.83 -1.54
CA ARG A 195 -2.17 -9.73 -0.78
C ARG A 195 -2.27 -10.06 0.70
N GLN A 196 -2.15 -9.05 1.53
CA GLN A 196 -2.53 -9.11 2.95
C GLN A 196 -3.76 -8.25 3.13
N VAL A 197 -4.81 -8.81 3.69
CA VAL A 197 -6.02 -8.09 4.07
C VAL A 197 -6.03 -7.91 5.58
N ILE A 198 -6.25 -6.69 6.04
CA ILE A 198 -6.44 -6.34 7.45
C ILE A 198 -7.74 -5.53 7.52
N ILE A 199 -8.70 -5.99 8.32
CA ILE A 199 -9.98 -5.31 8.49
C ILE A 199 -10.06 -4.79 9.92
N ILE A 200 -10.28 -3.48 10.05
CA ILE A 200 -10.34 -2.76 11.33
C ILE A 200 -11.78 -2.30 11.56
N ARG A 201 -12.34 -2.64 12.70
CA ARG A 201 -13.57 -2.03 13.21
C ARG A 201 -13.22 -0.71 13.87
N ILE A 202 -13.75 0.39 13.33
CA ILE A 202 -13.45 1.74 13.81
C ILE A 202 -13.92 1.90 15.27
N ASP A 203 -13.10 2.56 16.08
CA ASP A 203 -13.39 2.86 17.48
C ASP A 203 -14.20 4.17 17.63
N ASP A 204 -15.37 4.21 17.00
CA ASP A 204 -16.32 5.33 17.09
C ASP A 204 -17.71 4.89 17.55
N GLY A 205 -17.84 3.64 17.92
CA GLY A 205 -19.10 3.04 18.35
C GLY A 205 -20.11 2.76 17.23
N SER A 206 -19.75 3.03 15.97
CA SER A 206 -20.66 2.83 14.82
C SER A 206 -20.71 1.38 14.35
N GLY A 207 -19.65 0.59 14.61
CA GLY A 207 -19.47 -0.75 14.07
C GLY A 207 -18.94 -0.76 12.61
N ARG A 208 -18.72 0.38 11.99
CA ARG A 208 -18.22 0.51 10.61
C ARG A 208 -16.80 -0.02 10.46
N LEU A 209 -16.47 -0.47 9.27
CA LEU A 209 -15.21 -1.14 8.96
C LEU A 209 -14.37 -0.33 7.96
N VAL A 210 -13.05 -0.48 8.10
CA VAL A 210 -12.08 -0.09 7.08
C VAL A 210 -11.20 -1.30 6.80
N ALA A 211 -11.09 -1.68 5.53
CA ALA A 211 -10.16 -2.71 5.10
C ALA A 211 -8.93 -2.08 4.47
N LEU A 212 -7.76 -2.55 4.89
CA LEU A 212 -6.47 -2.30 4.29
C LEU A 212 -6.06 -3.55 3.52
N ILE A 213 -5.84 -3.42 2.21
CA ILE A 213 -5.40 -4.49 1.33
C ILE A 213 -4.03 -4.13 0.79
N GLU A 214 -3.00 -4.76 1.33
CA GLU A 214 -1.61 -4.59 0.90
C GLU A 214 -1.30 -5.55 -0.24
N ILE A 215 -0.93 -5.02 -1.39
CA ILE A 215 -0.82 -5.74 -2.65
C ILE A 215 0.64 -5.81 -3.06
N GLY A 216 1.17 -7.02 -3.13
CA GLY A 216 2.50 -7.26 -3.64
C GLY A 216 2.59 -7.06 -5.15
N MET A 217 3.73 -6.55 -5.61
CA MET A 217 4.01 -6.30 -7.03
C MET A 217 5.42 -6.69 -7.41
N THR A 218 5.59 -7.02 -8.68
CA THR A 218 6.86 -7.23 -9.37
C THR A 218 7.83 -8.22 -8.72
N GLU A 219 8.96 -7.80 -8.16
CA GLU A 219 10.10 -8.70 -7.96
C GLU A 219 9.85 -9.77 -6.90
N VAL A 220 9.47 -9.41 -5.73
CA VAL A 220 9.08 -10.34 -4.65
C VAL A 220 8.24 -9.59 -3.66
N SER A 221 7.02 -9.93 -3.53
CA SER A 221 6.10 -9.23 -2.66
C SER A 221 5.71 -10.10 -1.50
N SER A 222 6.50 -10.04 -0.45
CA SER A 222 6.09 -10.61 0.83
C SER A 222 5.40 -9.54 1.65
N CYS A 223 4.11 -9.75 1.91
CA CYS A 223 3.36 -8.95 2.84
C CYS A 223 3.54 -9.55 4.24
N CYS A 224 4.16 -8.80 5.16
CA CYS A 224 4.53 -9.25 6.50
C CYS A 224 3.73 -8.48 7.56
N PRO A 225 2.55 -8.97 7.98
CA PRO A 225 1.79 -8.36 9.06
C PRO A 225 2.53 -8.53 10.40
N THR A 226 2.43 -7.52 11.26
CA THR A 226 2.98 -7.51 12.64
C THR A 226 1.88 -7.43 13.69
N VAL A 227 0.64 -7.62 13.29
CA VAL A 227 -0.57 -7.53 14.10
C VAL A 227 -1.43 -8.78 13.94
N GLU A 228 -2.28 -9.03 14.93
CA GLU A 228 -3.15 -10.21 15.01
C GLU A 228 -4.62 -9.81 15.15
N GLU A 229 -5.52 -10.73 14.81
CA GLU A 229 -6.96 -10.56 15.04
C GLU A 229 -7.25 -10.37 16.53
N GLY A 230 -8.16 -9.48 16.85
CA GLY A 230 -8.52 -9.08 18.21
C GLY A 230 -7.63 -7.98 18.79
N GLN A 231 -6.50 -7.65 18.17
CA GLN A 231 -5.61 -6.58 18.63
C GLN A 231 -6.26 -5.21 18.40
N TYR A 232 -6.18 -4.33 19.41
CA TYR A 232 -6.50 -2.92 19.26
C TYR A 232 -5.26 -2.16 18.71
N VAL A 233 -5.49 -1.25 17.78
CA VAL A 233 -4.48 -0.38 17.20
C VAL A 233 -4.92 1.08 17.25
N ASN A 234 -3.99 1.98 17.50
CA ASN A 234 -4.22 3.41 17.33
C ASN A 234 -3.93 3.81 15.88
N LYS A 235 -4.58 4.84 15.41
CA LYS A 235 -4.26 5.45 14.12
C LYS A 235 -2.77 5.81 14.04
N GLY A 236 -2.08 5.33 13.01
CA GLY A 236 -0.65 5.48 12.83
C GLY A 236 0.21 4.35 13.41
N ASP A 237 -0.35 3.43 14.21
CA ASP A 237 0.40 2.25 14.68
C ASP A 237 0.82 1.38 13.48
N GLN A 238 2.03 0.80 13.55
CA GLN A 238 2.52 -0.08 12.49
C GLN A 238 1.70 -1.37 12.42
N LEU A 239 1.23 -1.72 11.24
CA LEU A 239 0.50 -2.96 10.96
C LEU A 239 1.36 -4.03 10.29
N GLY A 240 2.44 -3.63 9.62
CA GLY A 240 3.32 -4.54 8.92
C GLY A 240 4.28 -3.84 7.96
N TYR A 241 4.83 -4.62 7.03
CA TYR A 241 5.76 -4.12 6.03
C TYR A 241 5.82 -5.03 4.81
N PHE A 242 6.26 -4.47 3.68
CA PHE A 242 6.62 -5.24 2.49
C PHE A 242 8.09 -5.67 2.52
N GLN A 243 8.37 -6.84 1.95
CA GLN A 243 9.72 -7.30 1.64
C GLN A 243 9.86 -7.52 0.14
N TYR A 244 10.79 -7.05 -0.35
CA TYR A 244 11.65 -6.54 -1.40
C TYR A 244 10.88 -6.28 -2.70
N GLY A 245 10.54 -5.07 -3.00
CA GLY A 245 10.11 -4.66 -4.31
C GLY A 245 8.90 -3.76 -4.33
N GLY A 246 8.39 -3.43 -5.51
CA GLY A 246 7.27 -2.55 -5.69
C GLY A 246 6.01 -3.08 -5.03
N SER A 247 5.14 -2.15 -4.61
CA SER A 247 3.93 -2.48 -3.88
C SER A 247 2.86 -1.43 -4.11
N SER A 248 1.63 -1.81 -3.83
CA SER A 248 0.50 -0.90 -3.76
C SER A 248 -0.40 -1.29 -2.60
N TYR A 249 -1.29 -0.42 -2.22
CA TYR A 249 -2.34 -0.76 -1.28
C TYR A 249 -3.68 -0.15 -1.69
N ALA A 250 -4.75 -0.75 -1.19
CA ALA A 250 -6.08 -0.19 -1.27
C ALA A 250 -6.67 -0.03 0.14
N LEU A 251 -7.35 1.09 0.37
CA LEU A 251 -8.28 1.26 1.48
C LEU A 251 -9.69 1.07 0.93
N VAL A 252 -10.42 0.16 1.52
CA VAL A 252 -11.84 -0.07 1.21
C VAL A 252 -12.64 0.34 2.43
N PHE A 253 -13.57 1.24 2.23
CA PHE A 253 -14.35 1.85 3.30
C PHE A 253 -15.76 1.29 3.32
N ASP A 254 -16.27 1.10 4.52
CA ASP A 254 -17.66 0.73 4.78
C ASP A 254 -18.63 1.63 3.99
N LYS A 255 -19.69 1.04 3.46
CA LYS A 255 -20.71 1.74 2.65
C LYS A 255 -21.41 2.89 3.41
N ASP A 256 -21.40 2.80 4.74
CA ASP A 256 -22.03 3.81 5.60
C ASP A 256 -21.03 4.89 6.09
N LEU A 257 -19.80 4.91 5.52
CA LEU A 257 -18.81 5.96 5.75
C LEU A 257 -18.96 7.06 4.70
N GLU A 258 -19.35 8.26 5.16
CA GLU A 258 -19.28 9.47 4.34
C GLU A 258 -17.85 10.02 4.38
N LEU A 259 -17.19 10.09 3.20
CA LEU A 259 -15.80 10.49 3.07
C LEU A 259 -15.68 11.84 2.35
N GLU A 260 -14.87 12.71 2.92
CA GLU A 260 -14.40 13.92 2.28
C GLU A 260 -12.88 13.84 2.08
N PHE A 261 -12.43 13.88 0.82
CA PHE A 261 -11.01 13.85 0.52
C PHE A 261 -10.39 15.24 0.64
N ASN A 262 -9.23 15.31 1.29
CA ASN A 262 -8.49 16.56 1.40
C ASN A 262 -8.10 17.06 -0.01
N PRO A 263 -8.52 18.26 -0.43
CA PRO A 263 -8.22 18.78 -1.77
C PRO A 263 -6.72 19.03 -2.01
N ASN A 264 -5.91 19.05 -0.95
CA ASN A 264 -4.46 19.17 -1.05
C ASN A 264 -3.72 17.82 -1.22
N ILE A 265 -4.45 16.70 -1.33
CA ILE A 265 -3.83 15.45 -1.76
C ILE A 265 -3.30 15.68 -3.17
N TYR A 266 -1.97 15.75 -3.28
CA TYR A 266 -1.30 15.90 -4.57
C TYR A 266 -1.53 14.66 -5.41
N ILE A 267 -2.22 14.84 -6.51
CA ILE A 267 -2.40 13.82 -7.54
C ILE A 267 -1.52 14.26 -8.69
N PRO A 268 -0.46 13.52 -9.00
CA PRO A 268 0.36 13.82 -10.18
C PRO A 268 -0.52 13.79 -11.42
N ASN A 269 -0.46 14.84 -12.24
CA ASN A 269 -1.08 14.89 -13.56
C ASN A 269 -0.52 13.83 -14.50
#